data_9a17b7f9e7662ccce74b419391175a35
#
_entry.id   9a17b7f9e7662ccce74b419391175a35
#
_cell.length_a   1.000
_cell.length_b   1.000
_cell.length_c   1.000
_cell.angle_alpha   90.00
_cell.angle_beta   90.00
_cell.angle_gamma   90.00
#
_symmetry.space_group_name_H-M   'P 1'
#
loop_
_entity.id
_entity.type
_entity.pdbx_description
1 polymer ?
#
loop_
_entity_poly.entity_id
_entity_poly.type
_entity_poly.pdbx_seq_one_letter_code
_entity_poly.pdbx_strand_id
1 'polypeptide(L)'
;MRLPFFALFLLLTFSLSGGVERFLQPISLDFSTEQKVEKKVSAYISSPAYAQGKIYHDVVDEKELLDAALLQKRLGELLKHRFQANGEVKVYLSRKWEDISYSPNFIIKLSSCTPDELNSNCFVKFDIWDGGIKVGVFSTPIKIMHLEDVYFTDKSISNGEKLSVHSLKSRKVDTLKQYANSVHAGAKLAGYEVSTQLRPDTPLKWNHLSKINLIRKGKVVDVFASGNGIFVTMKGLALDDGVEGSFVRVRNLSSEKEFQAKVLSENSVKVHL
;
A
#
# COMPACT_ATOMS: atom_id res chain seq x y z
N MET A 1 -8.47 -39.02 -59.45
CA MET A 1 -9.89 -38.60 -59.57
C MET A 1 -10.31 -37.93 -58.25
N ARG A 2 -10.65 -36.68 -58.31
CA ARG A 2 -10.91 -35.78 -57.18
C ARG A 2 -12.37 -35.91 -56.75
N LEU A 3 -12.61 -35.87 -55.44
CA LEU A 3 -13.89 -35.38 -54.89
C LEU A 3 -13.63 -34.84 -53.46
N PRO A 4 -14.16 -33.68 -53.10
CA PRO A 4 -13.92 -33.04 -51.81
C PRO A 4 -15.03 -33.39 -50.81
N PHE A 5 -14.64 -33.56 -49.56
CA PHE A 5 -15.53 -33.72 -48.41
C PHE A 5 -16.02 -32.34 -47.92
N PHE A 6 -17.31 -32.12 -48.01
CA PHE A 6 -17.99 -31.00 -47.38
C PHE A 6 -18.23 -31.34 -45.89
N ALA A 7 -17.61 -30.62 -44.99
CA ALA A 7 -17.93 -30.70 -43.57
C ALA A 7 -18.99 -29.65 -43.23
N LEU A 8 -20.15 -30.10 -42.85
CA LEU A 8 -21.29 -29.32 -42.37
C LEU A 8 -21.02 -28.85 -40.93
N PHE A 9 -20.75 -27.56 -40.74
CA PHE A 9 -20.59 -26.94 -39.43
C PHE A 9 -21.98 -26.51 -38.92
N LEU A 10 -22.49 -27.24 -37.92
CA LEU A 10 -23.74 -26.94 -37.24
C LEU A 10 -23.45 -25.81 -36.21
N LEU A 11 -23.86 -24.58 -36.52
CA LEU A 11 -23.83 -23.42 -35.59
C LEU A 11 -24.96 -23.58 -34.56
N LEU A 12 -24.62 -24.00 -33.37
CA LEU A 12 -25.47 -23.85 -32.18
C LEU A 12 -25.36 -22.41 -31.70
N THR A 13 -26.36 -21.59 -32.03
CA THR A 13 -26.56 -20.27 -31.45
C THR A 13 -27.13 -20.44 -30.04
N PHE A 14 -26.25 -20.29 -29.04
CA PHE A 14 -26.71 -20.12 -27.67
C PHE A 14 -27.08 -18.65 -27.48
N SER A 15 -28.37 -18.37 -27.41
CA SER A 15 -28.91 -17.07 -27.02
C SER A 15 -28.71 -16.88 -25.52
N LEU A 16 -27.64 -16.15 -25.10
CA LEU A 16 -27.55 -15.56 -23.77
C LEU A 16 -28.18 -14.17 -23.84
N SER A 17 -29.48 -14.08 -23.66
CA SER A 17 -30.13 -12.81 -23.35
C SER A 17 -30.05 -12.60 -21.84
N GLY A 18 -29.43 -11.54 -21.43
CA GLY A 18 -29.55 -11.07 -20.06
C GLY A 18 -28.31 -10.39 -19.51
N GLY A 19 -28.22 -9.09 -19.61
CA GLY A 19 -27.59 -8.34 -18.55
C GLY A 19 -26.41 -7.43 -18.85
N VAL A 20 -25.94 -7.27 -20.08
CA VAL A 20 -24.81 -6.37 -20.37
C VAL A 20 -25.23 -5.03 -21.01
N GLU A 21 -26.44 -4.96 -21.54
CA GLU A 21 -26.93 -3.72 -22.22
C GLU A 21 -27.23 -2.55 -21.27
N ARG A 22 -27.29 -2.79 -19.96
CA ARG A 22 -27.53 -1.72 -18.98
C ARG A 22 -26.28 -0.85 -18.68
N PHE A 23 -25.09 -1.27 -19.10
CA PHE A 23 -23.85 -0.51 -18.88
C PHE A 23 -23.37 0.30 -20.08
N LEU A 24 -24.07 0.21 -21.21
CA LEU A 24 -23.71 0.92 -22.45
C LEU A 24 -24.82 1.89 -22.92
N GLN A 25 -25.60 2.45 -22.00
CA GLN A 25 -26.41 3.60 -22.39
C GLN A 25 -25.46 4.78 -22.58
N PRO A 26 -25.45 5.43 -23.77
CA PRO A 26 -24.69 6.65 -23.95
C PRO A 26 -25.24 7.68 -22.98
N ILE A 27 -24.33 8.29 -22.20
CA ILE A 27 -24.66 9.45 -21.35
C ILE A 27 -25.20 10.52 -22.31
N SER A 28 -26.51 10.75 -22.30
CA SER A 28 -27.09 11.89 -23.00
C SER A 28 -26.61 13.13 -22.26
N LEU A 29 -25.54 13.74 -22.77
CA LEU A 29 -25.15 15.10 -22.37
C LEU A 29 -26.27 16.04 -22.78
N ASP A 30 -27.00 16.56 -21.81
CA ASP A 30 -28.03 17.53 -21.98
C ASP A 30 -27.37 18.89 -22.29
N PHE A 31 -27.22 19.19 -23.58
CA PHE A 31 -26.67 20.46 -24.08
C PHE A 31 -27.56 21.69 -23.81
N SER A 32 -28.68 21.51 -23.10
CA SER A 32 -29.54 22.63 -22.72
C SER A 32 -28.82 23.61 -21.76
N THR A 33 -27.79 23.19 -21.10
CA THR A 33 -26.97 24.03 -20.20
C THR A 33 -26.02 24.94 -20.97
N GLU A 34 -25.49 24.51 -22.13
CA GLU A 34 -24.61 25.35 -22.95
C GLU A 34 -25.36 26.52 -23.59
N GLN A 35 -26.57 26.28 -24.10
CA GLN A 35 -27.39 27.39 -24.62
C GLN A 35 -27.77 28.42 -23.54
N LYS A 36 -27.88 28.00 -22.28
CA LYS A 36 -28.18 28.91 -21.17
C LYS A 36 -26.95 29.73 -20.75
N VAL A 37 -25.76 29.15 -20.90
CA VAL A 37 -24.49 29.86 -20.66
C VAL A 37 -24.20 30.84 -21.79
N GLU A 38 -24.36 30.47 -23.08
CA GLU A 38 -24.17 31.36 -24.20
C GLU A 38 -25.16 32.52 -24.19
N LYS A 39 -26.45 32.28 -23.84
CA LYS A 39 -27.42 33.36 -23.65
C LYS A 39 -27.06 34.33 -22.52
N LYS A 40 -26.49 33.80 -21.40
CA LYS A 40 -26.01 34.65 -20.31
C LYS A 40 -24.77 35.46 -20.73
N VAL A 41 -23.85 34.86 -21.44
CA VAL A 41 -22.64 35.53 -21.93
C VAL A 41 -22.99 36.57 -22.96
N SER A 42 -23.89 36.26 -23.93
CA SER A 42 -24.36 37.20 -24.92
C SER A 42 -25.16 38.36 -24.29
N ALA A 43 -25.98 38.11 -23.28
CA ALA A 43 -26.69 39.17 -22.56
C ALA A 43 -25.75 40.05 -21.73
N TYR A 44 -24.62 39.53 -21.27
CA TYR A 44 -23.61 40.32 -20.56
C TYR A 44 -22.80 41.21 -21.49
N ILE A 45 -22.51 40.76 -22.72
CA ILE A 45 -21.75 41.51 -23.72
C ILE A 45 -22.59 42.64 -24.36
N SER A 46 -23.92 42.53 -24.37
CA SER A 46 -24.84 43.53 -24.93
C SER A 46 -25.36 44.56 -23.92
N SER A 47 -24.93 44.54 -22.67
CA SER A 47 -25.33 45.54 -21.68
C SER A 47 -24.52 46.83 -21.84
N PRO A 48 -25.16 48.02 -21.75
CA PRO A 48 -24.50 49.34 -21.95
C PRO A 48 -23.35 49.61 -20.96
N ALA A 49 -23.27 48.86 -19.86
CA ALA A 49 -22.20 48.98 -18.88
C ALA A 49 -20.84 48.45 -19.37
N TYR A 50 -20.83 47.66 -20.45
CA TYR A 50 -19.60 47.13 -21.06
C TYR A 50 -18.96 48.11 -22.08
N ALA A 51 -19.66 49.15 -22.46
CA ALA A 51 -19.18 50.10 -23.48
C ALA A 51 -18.33 51.25 -22.90
N GLN A 52 -18.19 51.37 -21.60
CA GLN A 52 -17.43 52.44 -20.94
C GLN A 52 -16.49 51.94 -19.84
N GLY A 53 -15.64 51.08 -20.17
CA GLY A 53 -14.54 50.72 -19.27
C GLY A 53 -13.68 49.67 -19.91
N LYS A 54 -12.44 49.99 -20.20
CA LYS A 54 -11.39 48.99 -20.34
C LYS A 54 -11.23 48.35 -18.98
N ILE A 55 -12.07 47.34 -18.66
CA ILE A 55 -11.72 46.39 -17.62
C ILE A 55 -10.68 45.47 -18.26
N TYR A 56 -9.44 45.93 -18.27
CA TYR A 56 -8.32 44.99 -18.18
C TYR A 56 -8.53 44.28 -16.85
N HIS A 57 -9.18 43.14 -16.86
CA HIS A 57 -8.78 42.13 -15.91
C HIS A 57 -7.32 41.89 -16.30
N ASP A 58 -6.40 42.53 -15.60
CA ASP A 58 -5.12 41.96 -15.37
C ASP A 58 -5.45 40.58 -14.78
N VAL A 59 -5.48 39.56 -15.64
CA VAL A 59 -5.26 38.18 -15.23
C VAL A 59 -3.85 38.29 -14.68
N VAL A 60 -3.80 38.54 -13.39
CA VAL A 60 -2.53 38.37 -12.62
C VAL A 60 -2.21 36.94 -12.90
N ASP A 61 -1.25 36.74 -13.79
CA ASP A 61 -0.71 35.44 -14.14
C ASP A 61 0.08 35.03 -12.86
N GLU A 62 -0.68 34.62 -11.82
CA GLU A 62 -0.13 34.17 -10.56
C GLU A 62 0.74 32.96 -10.87
N LYS A 63 2.04 33.22 -10.98
CA LYS A 63 3.04 32.17 -11.17
C LYS A 63 3.47 31.66 -9.82
N GLU A 64 3.47 30.36 -9.65
CA GLU A 64 4.03 29.68 -8.48
C GLU A 64 5.51 29.42 -8.74
N LEU A 65 6.37 29.84 -7.79
CA LEU A 65 7.79 29.64 -7.88
C LEU A 65 8.12 28.23 -7.39
N LEU A 66 8.65 27.38 -8.27
CA LEU A 66 9.20 26.08 -7.90
C LEU A 66 10.66 26.29 -7.44
N ASP A 67 10.80 26.58 -6.17
CA ASP A 67 12.09 26.64 -5.49
C ASP A 67 12.57 25.25 -5.04
N ALA A 68 13.77 25.19 -4.51
CA ALA A 68 14.34 23.93 -4.01
C ALA A 68 13.51 23.31 -2.87
N ALA A 69 12.92 24.13 -2.00
CA ALA A 69 12.16 23.66 -0.85
C ALA A 69 10.83 23.00 -1.29
N LEU A 70 10.11 23.64 -2.19
CA LEU A 70 8.87 23.12 -2.76
C LEU A 70 9.12 21.83 -3.57
N LEU A 71 10.19 21.83 -4.39
CA LEU A 71 10.58 20.63 -5.16
C LEU A 71 10.90 19.46 -4.23
N GLN A 72 11.70 19.68 -3.17
CA GLN A 72 12.04 18.64 -2.19
C GLN A 72 10.78 18.09 -1.51
N LYS A 73 9.85 18.96 -1.12
CA LYS A 73 8.59 18.58 -0.51
C LYS A 73 7.75 17.72 -1.46
N ARG A 74 7.53 18.18 -2.70
CA ARG A 74 6.76 17.44 -3.72
C ARG A 74 7.38 16.10 -4.08
N LEU A 75 8.71 16.03 -4.24
CA LEU A 75 9.41 14.77 -4.48
C LEU A 75 9.29 13.82 -3.29
N GLY A 76 9.33 14.31 -2.06
CA GLY A 76 9.10 13.51 -0.86
C GLY A 76 7.71 12.86 -0.84
N GLU A 77 6.67 13.63 -1.16
CA GLU A 77 5.29 13.14 -1.26
C GLU A 77 5.13 12.08 -2.37
N LEU A 78 5.73 12.32 -3.55
CA LEU A 78 5.69 11.39 -4.67
C LEU A 78 6.41 10.07 -4.36
N LEU A 79 7.59 10.13 -3.74
CA LEU A 79 8.36 8.95 -3.33
C LEU A 79 7.64 8.17 -2.23
N LYS A 80 7.09 8.87 -1.23
CA LYS A 80 6.25 8.26 -0.20
C LYS A 80 5.09 7.47 -0.81
N HIS A 81 4.39 8.05 -1.77
CA HIS A 81 3.27 7.40 -2.46
C HIS A 81 3.75 6.21 -3.31
N ARG A 82 4.83 6.38 -4.10
CA ARG A 82 5.36 5.32 -4.97
C ARG A 82 5.75 4.07 -4.19
N PHE A 83 6.45 4.26 -3.07
CA PHE A 83 6.96 3.16 -2.24
C PHE A 83 6.02 2.78 -1.10
N GLN A 84 4.83 3.38 -1.02
CA GLN A 84 3.84 3.17 0.04
C GLN A 84 4.47 3.27 1.45
N ALA A 85 5.41 4.21 1.60
CA ALA A 85 6.17 4.37 2.83
C ALA A 85 5.30 4.97 3.94
N ASN A 86 5.39 4.41 5.13
CA ASN A 86 4.77 5.00 6.33
C ASN A 86 5.61 6.20 6.81
N GLY A 87 5.08 6.95 7.78
CA GLY A 87 5.82 8.04 8.37
C GLY A 87 6.07 9.21 7.41
N GLU A 88 7.25 9.82 7.47
CA GLU A 88 7.63 11.02 6.74
C GLU A 88 8.87 10.76 5.86
N VAL A 89 8.78 11.07 4.58
CA VAL A 89 9.89 10.99 3.63
C VAL A 89 10.40 12.40 3.35
N LYS A 90 11.61 12.71 3.81
CA LYS A 90 12.30 13.97 3.53
C LYS A 90 13.31 13.79 2.42
N VAL A 91 13.26 14.69 1.45
CA VAL A 91 14.18 14.69 0.31
C VAL A 91 15.07 15.91 0.37
N TYR A 92 16.34 15.72 0.08
CA TYR A 92 17.34 16.79 -0.04
C TYR A 92 18.02 16.68 -1.40
N LEU A 93 17.99 17.77 -2.15
CA LEU A 93 18.69 17.83 -3.42
C LEU A 93 20.20 17.82 -3.20
N SER A 94 20.92 16.99 -3.94
CA SER A 94 22.39 16.94 -3.89
C SER A 94 23.05 17.97 -4.81
N ARG A 95 22.27 18.62 -5.69
CA ARG A 95 22.71 19.67 -6.60
C ARG A 95 21.86 20.92 -6.38
N LYS A 96 22.43 22.08 -6.71
CA LYS A 96 21.71 23.35 -6.69
C LYS A 96 20.55 23.26 -7.69
N TRP A 97 19.37 23.70 -7.27
CA TRP A 97 18.20 23.89 -8.11
C TRP A 97 18.11 25.35 -8.51
N GLU A 98 17.79 25.61 -9.75
CA GLU A 98 17.45 26.95 -10.24
C GLU A 98 15.96 27.14 -10.14
N ASP A 99 15.54 28.22 -9.53
CA ASP A 99 14.13 28.54 -9.31
C ASP A 99 13.42 28.79 -10.65
N ILE A 100 12.31 28.13 -10.88
CA ILE A 100 11.54 28.21 -12.11
C ILE A 100 10.09 28.54 -11.76
N SER A 101 9.49 29.46 -12.49
CA SER A 101 8.09 29.86 -12.31
C SER A 101 7.19 29.13 -13.28
N TYR A 102 6.12 28.53 -12.74
CA TYR A 102 5.07 27.82 -13.47
C TYR A 102 3.69 28.38 -13.11
N SER A 103 2.64 27.92 -13.79
CA SER A 103 1.27 28.22 -13.37
C SER A 103 0.96 27.58 -11.99
N PRO A 104 -0.01 28.10 -11.22
CA PRO A 104 -0.30 27.56 -9.88
C PRO A 104 -0.72 26.08 -9.86
N ASN A 105 -1.12 25.54 -11.01
CA ASN A 105 -1.61 24.17 -11.16
C ASN A 105 -0.61 23.23 -11.86
N PHE A 106 0.68 23.57 -11.86
CA PHE A 106 1.67 22.67 -12.44
C PHE A 106 1.76 21.35 -11.66
N ILE A 107 2.09 20.27 -12.37
CA ILE A 107 2.17 18.92 -11.81
C ILE A 107 3.57 18.37 -12.01
N ILE A 108 4.14 17.79 -10.95
CA ILE A 108 5.39 17.00 -11.01
C ILE A 108 5.01 15.53 -11.08
N LYS A 109 5.52 14.80 -12.07
CA LYS A 109 5.34 13.36 -12.21
C LYS A 109 6.68 12.65 -12.12
N LEU A 110 6.81 11.73 -11.16
CA LEU A 110 8.00 10.91 -11.02
C LEU A 110 8.04 9.85 -12.14
N SER A 111 9.05 9.91 -13.00
CA SER A 111 9.24 8.98 -14.12
C SER A 111 10.03 7.75 -13.71
N SER A 112 11.14 7.91 -12.96
CA SER A 112 11.94 6.81 -12.44
C SER A 112 12.67 7.19 -11.16
N CYS A 113 13.01 6.18 -10.37
CA CYS A 113 13.89 6.28 -9.21
C CYS A 113 14.88 5.12 -9.26
N THR A 114 16.16 5.38 -9.05
CA THR A 114 17.19 4.36 -9.05
C THR A 114 18.01 4.49 -7.77
N PRO A 115 18.12 3.43 -6.94
CA PRO A 115 17.47 2.11 -7.09
C PRO A 115 15.94 2.19 -7.02
N ASP A 116 15.22 1.17 -7.52
CA ASP A 116 13.76 1.11 -7.46
C ASP A 116 13.26 0.59 -6.09
N GLU A 117 13.82 1.17 -5.08
CA GLU A 117 13.48 1.00 -3.66
C GLU A 117 13.79 2.29 -2.90
N LEU A 118 13.20 2.44 -1.72
CA LEU A 118 13.49 3.61 -0.88
C LEU A 118 14.87 3.46 -0.25
N ASN A 119 15.81 4.29 -0.69
CA ASN A 119 17.21 4.25 -0.27
C ASN A 119 17.70 5.65 0.12
N SER A 120 18.69 5.73 1.01
CA SER A 120 19.26 7.00 1.48
C SER A 120 19.84 7.86 0.35
N ASN A 121 20.28 7.25 -0.76
CA ASN A 121 20.78 7.95 -1.93
C ASN A 121 20.09 7.39 -3.16
N CYS A 122 19.37 8.24 -3.88
CA CYS A 122 18.64 7.88 -5.08
C CYS A 122 18.96 8.86 -6.20
N PHE A 123 18.80 8.40 -7.42
CA PHE A 123 18.76 9.24 -8.61
C PHE A 123 17.33 9.22 -9.14
N VAL A 124 16.70 10.40 -9.20
CA VAL A 124 15.31 10.53 -9.64
C VAL A 124 15.23 11.24 -10.97
N LYS A 125 14.31 10.77 -11.80
CA LYS A 125 13.89 11.43 -13.03
C LYS A 125 12.41 11.79 -12.91
N PHE A 126 12.07 13.04 -13.19
CA PHE A 126 10.71 13.54 -13.11
C PHE A 126 10.39 14.51 -14.24
N ASP A 127 9.13 14.60 -14.56
CA ASP A 127 8.58 15.46 -15.59
C ASP A 127 7.74 16.55 -14.94
N ILE A 128 7.82 17.77 -15.45
CA ILE A 128 6.95 18.86 -15.06
C ILE A 128 5.94 19.10 -16.17
N TRP A 129 4.67 19.18 -15.77
CA TRP A 129 3.53 19.44 -16.64
C TRP A 129 2.86 20.72 -16.19
N ASP A 130 2.65 21.64 -17.12
CA ASP A 130 2.00 22.91 -16.91
C ASP A 130 0.91 23.11 -17.98
N GLY A 131 -0.32 23.47 -17.56
CA GLY A 131 -1.47 23.56 -18.46
C GLY A 131 -1.75 22.29 -19.28
N GLY A 132 -1.40 21.09 -18.76
CA GLY A 132 -1.56 19.82 -19.47
C GLY A 132 -0.44 19.52 -20.48
N ILE A 133 0.53 20.40 -20.63
CA ILE A 133 1.67 20.24 -21.55
C ILE A 133 2.92 19.88 -20.73
N LYS A 134 3.72 18.95 -21.23
CA LYS A 134 5.01 18.60 -20.62
C LYS A 134 6.04 19.68 -20.95
N VAL A 135 6.42 20.47 -19.94
CA VAL A 135 7.30 21.63 -20.10
C VAL A 135 8.76 21.36 -19.75
N GLY A 136 9.03 20.24 -19.04
CA GLY A 136 10.41 19.89 -18.69
C GLY A 136 10.57 18.44 -18.28
N VAL A 137 11.81 17.94 -18.45
CA VAL A 137 12.30 16.63 -17.96
C VAL A 137 13.56 16.87 -17.17
N PHE A 138 13.56 16.46 -15.91
CA PHE A 138 14.67 16.72 -15.01
C PHE A 138 15.19 15.41 -14.44
N SER A 139 16.46 15.42 -14.08
CA SER A 139 17.11 14.28 -13.43
C SER A 139 18.09 14.80 -12.39
N THR A 140 18.00 14.33 -11.16
CA THR A 140 18.88 14.80 -10.09
C THR A 140 19.17 13.72 -9.07
N PRO A 141 20.40 13.65 -8.54
CA PRO A 141 20.69 12.87 -7.35
C PRO A 141 20.06 13.53 -6.14
N ILE A 142 19.46 12.71 -5.28
CA ILE A 142 18.82 13.13 -4.04
C ILE A 142 19.31 12.30 -2.86
N LYS A 143 19.26 12.90 -1.68
CA LYS A 143 19.37 12.18 -0.39
C LYS A 143 18.00 12.08 0.22
N ILE A 144 17.67 10.91 0.74
CA ILE A 144 16.39 10.64 1.37
C ILE A 144 16.62 10.30 2.84
N MET A 145 15.75 10.82 3.69
CA MET A 145 15.57 10.39 5.08
C MET A 145 14.14 9.87 5.21
N HIS A 146 13.98 8.65 5.70
CA HIS A 146 12.68 8.07 5.99
C HIS A 146 12.48 8.02 7.50
N LEU A 147 11.68 8.94 8.01
CA LEU A 147 11.43 9.11 9.42
C LEU A 147 10.18 8.37 9.83
N GLU A 148 10.34 7.35 10.66
CA GLU A 148 9.26 6.56 11.26
C GLU A 148 9.40 6.51 12.78
N ASP A 149 8.25 6.36 13.43
CA ASP A 149 8.22 6.01 14.85
C ASP A 149 8.45 4.51 14.97
N VAL A 150 9.56 4.11 15.61
CA VAL A 150 9.91 2.71 15.83
C VAL A 150 9.98 2.39 17.32
N TYR A 151 9.77 1.13 17.66
CA TYR A 151 9.86 0.68 19.03
C TYR A 151 11.31 0.50 19.49
N PHE A 152 11.56 0.96 20.71
CA PHE A 152 12.77 0.69 21.49
C PHE A 152 12.37 0.02 22.80
N THR A 153 13.22 -0.83 23.32
CA THR A 153 13.05 -1.40 24.65
C THR A 153 13.18 -0.32 25.72
N ASP A 154 12.23 -0.27 26.65
CA ASP A 154 12.33 0.64 27.80
C ASP A 154 13.11 0.01 28.96
N LYS A 155 13.05 -1.30 29.07
CA LYS A 155 13.77 -2.13 30.05
C LYS A 155 14.42 -3.33 29.38
N SER A 156 15.25 -4.07 30.13
CA SER A 156 15.79 -5.35 29.65
C SER A 156 14.64 -6.35 29.44
N ILE A 157 14.68 -7.07 28.33
CA ILE A 157 13.72 -8.13 28.00
C ILE A 157 14.48 -9.42 27.78
N SER A 158 14.05 -10.49 28.45
CA SER A 158 14.71 -11.79 28.40
C SER A 158 14.31 -12.60 27.17
N ASN A 159 15.15 -13.54 26.77
CA ASN A 159 14.80 -14.50 25.73
C ASN A 159 13.56 -15.32 26.12
N GLY A 160 12.63 -15.51 25.20
CA GLY A 160 11.34 -16.20 25.42
C GLY A 160 10.28 -15.35 26.14
N GLU A 161 10.58 -14.10 26.50
CA GLU A 161 9.62 -13.21 27.11
C GLU A 161 8.62 -12.70 26.07
N LYS A 162 7.32 -12.80 26.38
CA LYS A 162 6.25 -12.27 25.51
C LYS A 162 6.33 -10.75 25.49
N LEU A 163 6.24 -10.18 24.28
CA LEU A 163 6.28 -8.73 24.10
C LEU A 163 5.01 -8.07 24.67
N SER A 164 5.24 -7.04 25.47
CA SER A 164 4.21 -6.12 25.93
C SER A 164 4.54 -4.72 25.47
N VAL A 165 3.54 -3.99 24.99
CA VAL A 165 3.70 -2.57 24.58
C VAL A 165 4.22 -1.71 25.75
N HIS A 166 3.87 -2.07 26.99
CA HIS A 166 4.36 -1.38 28.20
C HIS A 166 5.87 -1.50 28.45
N SER A 167 6.54 -2.43 27.78
CA SER A 167 8.00 -2.60 27.87
C SER A 167 8.73 -1.85 26.74
N LEU A 168 7.99 -1.11 25.93
CA LEU A 168 8.50 -0.45 24.73
C LEU A 168 8.20 1.06 24.79
N LYS A 169 9.09 1.83 24.18
CA LYS A 169 8.92 3.26 23.92
C LYS A 169 9.11 3.51 22.43
N SER A 170 8.39 4.49 21.89
CA SER A 170 8.55 4.88 20.48
C SER A 170 9.51 6.06 20.35
N ARG A 171 10.29 6.06 19.28
CA ARG A 171 11.11 7.20 18.86
C ARG A 171 11.07 7.36 17.34
N LYS A 172 11.01 8.60 16.89
CA LYS A 172 11.12 8.94 15.48
C LYS A 172 12.60 8.89 15.05
N VAL A 173 12.92 8.00 14.11
CA VAL A 173 14.28 7.76 13.61
C VAL A 173 14.30 7.57 12.09
N ASP A 174 15.47 7.73 11.49
CA ASP A 174 15.68 7.45 10.06
C ASP A 174 15.90 5.94 9.84
N THR A 175 14.90 5.29 9.25
CA THR A 175 14.89 3.84 9.03
C THR A 175 15.73 3.39 7.83
N LEU A 176 16.26 4.30 7.02
CA LEU A 176 17.11 3.95 5.87
C LEU A 176 18.59 3.67 6.25
N LYS A 177 18.97 3.88 7.50
CA LYS A 177 20.34 3.70 7.99
C LYS A 177 20.40 2.59 9.05
N GLN A 178 20.94 2.93 10.20
CA GLN A 178 21.16 1.98 11.31
C GLN A 178 19.88 1.36 11.87
N TYR A 179 18.72 1.96 11.61
CA TYR A 179 17.43 1.49 12.08
C TYR A 179 16.64 0.67 11.04
N ALA A 180 17.31 0.22 9.99
CA ALA A 180 16.69 -0.66 9.00
C ALA A 180 16.12 -1.93 9.67
N ASN A 181 14.97 -2.39 9.16
CA ASN A 181 14.22 -3.54 9.69
C ASN A 181 13.73 -3.39 11.13
N SER A 182 13.71 -2.17 11.69
CA SER A 182 13.09 -1.91 12.97
C SER A 182 11.58 -2.07 12.92
N VAL A 183 11.00 -2.47 14.05
CA VAL A 183 9.55 -2.63 14.19
C VAL A 183 8.93 -1.25 14.39
N HIS A 184 8.06 -0.83 13.47
CA HIS A 184 7.38 0.47 13.56
C HIS A 184 6.41 0.50 14.75
N ALA A 185 6.24 1.66 15.34
CA ALA A 185 5.30 1.88 16.43
C ALA A 185 3.86 1.69 15.89
N GLY A 186 3.06 0.88 16.59
CA GLY A 186 1.74 0.48 16.13
C GLY A 186 1.70 -0.87 15.42
N ALA A 187 2.85 -1.53 15.17
CA ALA A 187 2.87 -2.91 14.68
C ALA A 187 2.18 -3.85 15.67
N LYS A 188 1.44 -4.83 15.12
CA LYS A 188 0.76 -5.85 15.93
C LYS A 188 1.80 -6.84 16.47
N LEU A 189 2.14 -6.69 17.75
CA LEU A 189 3.15 -7.52 18.45
C LEU A 189 2.55 -8.73 19.17
N ALA A 190 1.22 -8.82 19.25
CA ALA A 190 0.55 -9.97 19.84
C ALA A 190 0.94 -11.26 19.10
N GLY A 191 1.31 -12.30 19.82
CA GLY A 191 1.77 -13.57 19.24
C GLY A 191 3.27 -13.65 18.94
N TYR A 192 4.04 -12.63 19.37
CA TYR A 192 5.50 -12.65 19.29
C TYR A 192 6.15 -12.69 20.67
N GLU A 193 7.27 -13.38 20.74
CA GLU A 193 8.19 -13.42 21.87
C GLU A 193 9.58 -12.99 21.42
N VAL A 194 10.42 -12.58 22.37
CA VAL A 194 11.78 -12.16 22.08
C VAL A 194 12.67 -13.40 21.94
N SER A 195 13.39 -13.51 20.82
CA SER A 195 14.29 -14.64 20.53
C SER A 195 15.71 -14.45 21.04
N THR A 196 16.06 -13.25 21.52
CA THR A 196 17.38 -12.92 22.09
C THR A 196 17.22 -11.93 23.23
N GLN A 197 18.13 -11.95 24.20
CA GLN A 197 18.10 -10.97 25.28
C GLN A 197 18.33 -9.56 24.72
N LEU A 198 17.43 -8.63 25.05
CA LEU A 198 17.52 -7.22 24.66
C LEU A 198 17.85 -6.34 25.88
N ARG A 199 18.77 -5.39 25.69
CA ARG A 199 19.10 -4.39 26.70
C ARG A 199 18.12 -3.22 26.60
N PRO A 200 17.99 -2.38 27.65
CA PRO A 200 17.26 -1.13 27.53
C PRO A 200 17.83 -0.26 26.38
N ASP A 201 16.97 0.55 25.80
CA ASP A 201 17.32 1.48 24.70
C ASP A 201 17.75 0.81 23.39
N THR A 202 17.45 -0.49 23.23
CA THR A 202 17.74 -1.23 21.99
C THR A 202 16.59 -1.08 21.00
N PRO A 203 16.83 -0.71 19.72
CA PRO A 203 15.80 -0.70 18.71
C PRO A 203 15.26 -2.10 18.48
N LEU A 204 13.95 -2.27 18.59
CA LEU A 204 13.31 -3.55 18.36
C LEU A 204 13.30 -3.82 16.85
N LYS A 205 13.90 -4.95 16.44
CA LYS A 205 13.95 -5.40 15.05
C LYS A 205 13.18 -6.69 14.86
N TRP A 206 12.66 -6.94 13.67
CA TRP A 206 11.92 -8.17 13.38
C TRP A 206 12.75 -9.44 13.61
N ASN A 207 14.07 -9.40 13.41
CA ASN A 207 14.96 -10.52 13.70
C ASN A 207 15.19 -10.79 15.19
N HIS A 208 14.76 -9.89 16.07
CA HIS A 208 14.75 -10.12 17.52
C HIS A 208 13.50 -10.88 17.98
N LEU A 209 12.56 -11.16 17.07
CA LEU A 209 11.24 -11.69 17.37
C LEU A 209 11.05 -13.06 16.77
N SER A 210 10.39 -13.94 17.50
CA SER A 210 9.86 -15.20 17.02
C SER A 210 8.36 -15.28 17.32
N LYS A 211 7.62 -15.99 16.47
CA LYS A 211 6.21 -16.26 16.75
C LYS A 211 6.11 -17.27 17.87
N ILE A 212 5.19 -17.04 18.81
CA ILE A 212 4.93 -17.95 19.92
C ILE A 212 4.33 -19.24 19.38
N ASN A 213 4.89 -20.39 19.78
CA ASN A 213 4.31 -21.70 19.47
C ASN A 213 3.04 -21.92 20.29
N LEU A 214 1.89 -21.86 19.62
CA LEU A 214 0.57 -22.11 20.22
C LEU A 214 0.31 -23.61 20.39
N ILE A 215 0.89 -24.43 19.52
CA ILE A 215 0.87 -25.88 19.59
C ILE A 215 2.29 -26.36 19.89
N ARG A 216 2.42 -27.26 20.84
CA ARG A 216 3.71 -27.88 21.17
C ARG A 216 3.65 -29.39 20.87
N LYS A 217 4.69 -29.91 20.23
CA LYS A 217 4.86 -31.34 19.97
C LYS A 217 4.68 -32.17 21.26
N GLY A 218 3.94 -33.27 21.14
CA GLY A 218 3.65 -34.18 22.26
C GLY A 218 2.51 -33.68 23.18
N LYS A 219 1.86 -32.57 22.90
CA LYS A 219 0.69 -32.09 23.65
C LYS A 219 -0.60 -32.53 22.99
N VAL A 220 -1.62 -32.77 23.84
CA VAL A 220 -2.98 -33.04 23.37
C VAL A 220 -3.64 -31.74 22.92
N VAL A 221 -4.24 -31.77 21.76
CA VAL A 221 -4.90 -30.62 21.13
C VAL A 221 -6.36 -30.95 20.80
N ASP A 222 -7.18 -29.91 20.78
CA ASP A 222 -8.55 -29.97 20.32
C ASP A 222 -8.59 -29.80 18.81
N VAL A 223 -9.11 -30.80 18.10
CA VAL A 223 -9.21 -30.80 16.65
C VAL A 223 -10.65 -30.51 16.26
N PHE A 224 -10.85 -29.41 15.57
CA PHE A 224 -12.13 -29.01 15.01
C PHE A 224 -12.16 -29.36 13.52
N ALA A 225 -13.05 -30.28 13.14
CA ALA A 225 -13.28 -30.61 11.75
C ALA A 225 -14.62 -30.00 11.29
N SER A 226 -14.61 -29.27 10.18
CA SER A 226 -15.82 -28.66 9.63
C SER A 226 -15.87 -28.82 8.12
N GLY A 227 -17.02 -29.28 7.61
CA GLY A 227 -17.29 -29.42 6.19
C GLY A 227 -18.76 -29.76 5.95
N ASN A 228 -19.36 -29.31 4.86
CA ASN A 228 -20.73 -29.61 4.44
C ASN A 228 -21.80 -29.53 5.56
N GLY A 229 -21.65 -28.53 6.46
CA GLY A 229 -22.58 -28.36 7.60
C GLY A 229 -22.35 -29.29 8.79
N ILE A 230 -21.33 -30.14 8.74
CA ILE A 230 -20.97 -31.05 9.83
C ILE A 230 -19.83 -30.42 10.64
N PHE A 231 -19.97 -30.44 11.96
CA PHE A 231 -18.93 -30.01 12.91
C PHE A 231 -18.60 -31.16 13.85
N VAL A 232 -17.34 -31.55 13.86
CA VAL A 232 -16.84 -32.62 14.74
C VAL A 232 -15.69 -32.08 15.57
N THR A 233 -15.68 -32.43 16.85
CA THR A 233 -14.55 -32.13 17.74
C THR A 233 -13.96 -33.44 18.22
N MET A 234 -12.62 -33.56 18.17
CA MET A 234 -11.89 -34.72 18.64
C MET A 234 -10.61 -34.31 19.33
N LYS A 235 -10.01 -35.24 20.12
CA LYS A 235 -8.68 -35.04 20.70
C LYS A 235 -7.61 -35.65 19.81
N GLY A 236 -6.54 -34.92 19.60
CA GLY A 236 -5.37 -35.37 18.86
C GLY A 236 -4.08 -35.10 19.60
N LEU A 237 -3.03 -35.82 19.26
CA LEU A 237 -1.68 -35.60 19.73
C LEU A 237 -0.91 -34.81 18.68
N ALA A 238 -0.40 -33.63 19.03
CA ALA A 238 0.43 -32.85 18.13
C ALA A 238 1.78 -33.52 17.90
N LEU A 239 2.18 -33.72 16.67
CA LEU A 239 3.46 -34.31 16.26
C LEU A 239 4.51 -33.27 15.95
N ASP A 240 4.09 -32.02 15.70
CA ASP A 240 4.97 -30.87 15.40
C ASP A 240 4.60 -29.68 16.27
N ASP A 241 5.55 -28.74 16.44
CA ASP A 241 5.29 -27.42 16.99
C ASP A 241 4.59 -26.56 15.95
N GLY A 242 3.71 -25.66 16.39
CA GLY A 242 2.97 -24.81 15.48
C GLY A 242 2.65 -23.43 16.01
N VAL A 243 2.85 -22.43 15.14
CA VAL A 243 2.43 -21.05 15.36
C VAL A 243 1.04 -20.81 14.76
N GLU A 244 0.38 -19.73 15.12
CA GLU A 244 -0.94 -19.37 14.58
C GLU A 244 -0.95 -19.40 13.05
N GLY A 245 -1.95 -20.08 12.47
CA GLY A 245 -2.15 -20.18 11.04
C GLY A 245 -1.25 -21.18 10.29
N SER A 246 -0.23 -21.76 10.94
CA SER A 246 0.59 -22.82 10.34
C SER A 246 -0.14 -24.16 10.31
N PHE A 247 0.37 -25.10 9.49
CA PHE A 247 -0.10 -26.47 9.49
C PHE A 247 0.81 -27.33 10.35
N VAL A 248 0.20 -28.21 11.16
CA VAL A 248 0.88 -29.19 12.02
C VAL A 248 0.33 -30.58 11.78
N ARG A 249 1.16 -31.59 11.92
CA ARG A 249 0.70 -32.98 11.92
C ARG A 249 0.11 -33.31 13.28
N VAL A 250 -1.05 -33.95 13.25
CA VAL A 250 -1.75 -34.38 14.46
C VAL A 250 -2.17 -35.81 14.27
N ARG A 251 -1.99 -36.64 15.33
CA ARG A 251 -2.48 -38.00 15.39
C ARG A 251 -3.78 -38.04 16.20
N ASN A 252 -4.83 -38.59 15.62
CA ASN A 252 -6.08 -38.80 16.34
C ASN A 252 -5.87 -39.85 17.44
N LEU A 253 -6.25 -39.53 18.69
CA LEU A 253 -6.06 -40.42 19.81
C LEU A 253 -6.94 -41.68 19.80
N SER A 254 -8.06 -41.64 19.06
CA SER A 254 -8.99 -42.77 18.98
C SER A 254 -8.73 -43.70 17.80
N SER A 255 -8.35 -43.16 16.64
CA SER A 255 -8.15 -43.92 15.41
C SER A 255 -6.68 -44.12 15.02
N GLU A 256 -5.76 -43.48 15.75
CA GLU A 256 -4.30 -43.42 15.51
C GLU A 256 -3.88 -42.88 14.13
N LYS A 257 -4.84 -42.40 13.29
CA LYS A 257 -4.56 -41.84 12.01
C LYS A 257 -3.94 -40.46 12.14
N GLU A 258 -2.97 -40.19 11.26
CA GLU A 258 -2.29 -38.89 11.18
C GLU A 258 -2.92 -38.03 10.04
N PHE A 259 -3.00 -36.75 10.29
CA PHE A 259 -3.51 -35.76 9.33
C PHE A 259 -2.88 -34.41 9.59
N GLN A 260 -2.99 -33.48 8.62
CA GLN A 260 -2.58 -32.10 8.76
C GLN A 260 -3.74 -31.23 9.23
N ALA A 261 -3.46 -30.35 10.18
CA ALA A 261 -4.43 -29.41 10.72
C ALA A 261 -3.83 -28.01 10.84
N LYS A 262 -4.64 -26.99 10.57
CA LYS A 262 -4.25 -25.59 10.70
C LYS A 262 -4.41 -25.14 12.15
N VAL A 263 -3.37 -24.54 12.72
CA VAL A 263 -3.38 -23.98 14.08
C VAL A 263 -4.33 -22.77 14.13
N LEU A 264 -5.29 -22.81 15.06
CA LEU A 264 -6.25 -21.73 15.30
C LEU A 264 -5.86 -20.86 16.49
N SER A 265 -5.62 -21.51 17.63
CA SER A 265 -5.31 -20.87 18.90
C SER A 265 -4.51 -21.80 19.79
N GLU A 266 -4.25 -21.42 21.03
CA GLU A 266 -3.56 -22.24 21.99
C GLU A 266 -4.29 -23.60 22.17
N ASN A 267 -3.57 -24.68 21.91
CA ASN A 267 -4.06 -26.06 21.95
C ASN A 267 -5.23 -26.40 21.02
N SER A 268 -5.51 -25.57 19.99
CA SER A 268 -6.63 -25.76 19.08
C SER A 268 -6.19 -25.77 17.61
N VAL A 269 -6.66 -26.76 16.85
CA VAL A 269 -6.37 -26.89 15.42
C VAL A 269 -7.64 -27.17 14.61
N LYS A 270 -7.64 -26.83 13.34
CA LYS A 270 -8.78 -27.04 12.42
C LYS A 270 -8.38 -27.87 11.22
N VAL A 271 -9.26 -28.82 10.86
CA VAL A 271 -9.20 -29.61 9.62
C VAL A 271 -10.37 -29.21 8.74
N HIS A 272 -10.13 -29.08 7.45
CA HIS A 272 -11.19 -29.02 6.44
C HIS A 272 -11.51 -30.44 5.97
N LEU A 273 -12.81 -30.83 6.06
CA LEU A 273 -13.34 -32.08 5.53
C LEU A 273 -13.70 -31.95 4.05
#